data_74f01373ddc1b2e4f21bf20ba9283ed7
#
_entry.id   74f01373ddc1b2e4f21bf20ba9283ed7
#
_cell.length_a   1.000
_cell.length_b   1.000
_cell.length_c   1.000
_cell.angle_alpha   90.00
_cell.angle_beta   90.00
_cell.angle_gamma   90.00
#
_symmetry.space_group_name_H-M   'P 1'
#
loop_
_entity.id
_entity.type
_entity.pdbx_description
1 polymer ?
#
loop_
_entity_poly.entity_id
_entity_poly.type
_entity_poly.pdbx_seq_one_letter_code
_entity_poly.pdbx_strand_id
1 'polypeptide(L)'
;EDIAVSEVTEVPERFHSRLNATGKIYVYRIATGEVKKVFERRYIYDFGEKPDMELMCRAAEILTGTHDFKSFCANRRMKKSTVRTIYSIDLKEKEGEIVITYTGNGFLHHMIRILTGTLLEVGMKKRSLSSVAELLEVRDREKAGFTAPAKGLTLEKVLYSPLQKESETL
;
A
#
# COMPACT_ATOMS: atom_id res chain seq x y z
N GLU A 1 4.95 -26.09 -6.68
CA GLU A 1 4.34 -26.30 -5.34
C GLU A 1 3.81 -24.99 -4.74
N ASP A 2 4.32 -23.85 -5.20
CA ASP A 2 3.91 -22.51 -4.71
C ASP A 2 2.95 -21.78 -5.68
N ILE A 3 2.37 -22.49 -6.64
CA ILE A 3 1.44 -21.96 -7.62
C ILE A 3 0.18 -22.82 -7.65
N ALA A 4 -0.98 -22.17 -7.55
CA ALA A 4 -2.29 -22.79 -7.74
C ALA A 4 -3.08 -22.02 -8.80
N VAL A 5 -3.72 -22.73 -9.70
CA VAL A 5 -4.64 -22.17 -10.67
C VAL A 5 -6.05 -22.36 -10.13
N SER A 6 -6.72 -21.24 -9.79
CA SER A 6 -8.08 -21.26 -9.25
C SER A 6 -9.15 -21.10 -10.33
N GLU A 7 -8.83 -20.38 -11.41
CA GLU A 7 -9.76 -20.08 -12.48
C GLU A 7 -9.00 -19.81 -13.78
N VAL A 8 -9.61 -20.20 -14.90
CA VAL A 8 -9.14 -19.90 -16.27
C VAL A 8 -10.28 -19.27 -17.04
N THR A 9 -10.03 -18.08 -17.63
CA THR A 9 -11.00 -17.35 -18.41
C THR A 9 -10.43 -17.00 -19.77
N GLU A 10 -11.20 -17.22 -20.83
CA GLU A 10 -10.85 -16.80 -22.19
C GLU A 10 -10.94 -15.27 -22.31
N VAL A 11 -9.95 -14.67 -22.95
CA VAL A 11 -9.86 -13.21 -23.14
C VAL A 11 -9.55 -12.89 -24.60
N PRO A 12 -9.85 -11.67 -25.09
CA PRO A 12 -9.50 -11.24 -26.44
C PRO A 12 -7.99 -11.33 -26.71
N GLU A 13 -7.58 -11.64 -27.95
CA GLU A 13 -6.16 -11.79 -28.34
C GLU A 13 -5.25 -10.62 -27.94
N ARG A 14 -5.78 -9.39 -27.95
CA ARG A 14 -5.04 -8.18 -27.55
C ARG A 14 -4.98 -7.93 -26.06
N PHE A 15 -5.54 -8.83 -25.25
CA PHE A 15 -5.50 -8.67 -23.80
C PHE A 15 -4.08 -8.79 -23.28
N HIS A 16 -3.72 -7.84 -22.41
CA HIS A 16 -2.43 -7.84 -21.73
C HIS A 16 -2.66 -7.66 -20.22
N SER A 17 -2.37 -8.68 -19.42
CA SER A 17 -2.63 -8.74 -17.98
C SER A 17 -2.13 -7.52 -17.17
N ARG A 18 -1.06 -6.87 -17.61
CA ARG A 18 -0.51 -5.68 -16.94
C ARG A 18 -1.09 -4.37 -17.48
N LEU A 19 -1.29 -4.27 -18.81
CA LEU A 19 -1.68 -3.00 -19.45
C LEU A 19 -3.18 -2.76 -19.38
N ASN A 20 -3.97 -3.83 -19.40
CA ASN A 20 -5.43 -3.75 -19.30
C ASN A 20 -5.94 -3.69 -17.83
N ALA A 21 -5.02 -3.78 -16.86
CA ALA A 21 -5.40 -3.62 -15.46
C ALA A 21 -5.88 -2.20 -15.19
N THR A 22 -7.10 -2.06 -14.66
CA THR A 22 -7.74 -0.79 -14.29
C THR A 22 -7.49 -0.40 -12.83
N GLY A 23 -7.14 -1.39 -11.99
CA GLY A 23 -6.82 -1.17 -10.60
C GLY A 23 -6.07 -2.34 -9.97
N LYS A 24 -5.52 -2.11 -8.79
CA LYS A 24 -4.81 -3.11 -7.99
C LYS A 24 -5.12 -2.92 -6.52
N ILE A 25 -5.25 -4.05 -5.82
CA ILE A 25 -5.40 -4.09 -4.37
C ILE A 25 -4.17 -4.79 -3.81
N TYR A 26 -3.50 -4.11 -2.88
CA TYR A 26 -2.39 -4.65 -2.11
C TYR A 26 -2.76 -4.68 -0.64
N VAL A 27 -2.30 -5.70 0.04
CA VAL A 27 -2.41 -5.82 1.50
C VAL A 27 -1.01 -5.84 2.09
N TYR A 28 -0.83 -5.08 3.17
CA TYR A 28 0.40 -5.11 3.94
C TYR A 28 0.08 -5.48 5.39
N ARG A 29 0.73 -6.55 5.89
CA ARG A 29 0.50 -7.11 7.23
C ARG A 29 1.66 -6.78 8.16
N ILE A 30 1.35 -6.30 9.37
CA ILE A 30 2.31 -5.85 10.38
C ILE A 30 1.95 -6.50 11.71
N ALA A 31 2.85 -7.26 12.29
CA ALA A 31 2.70 -7.76 13.67
C ALA A 31 3.20 -6.69 14.66
N THR A 32 2.34 -6.32 15.60
CA THR A 32 2.58 -5.29 16.63
C THR A 32 2.53 -5.86 18.06
N GLY A 33 2.20 -7.15 18.18
CA GLY A 33 2.13 -7.84 19.47
C GLY A 33 3.50 -8.27 19.99
N GLU A 34 3.59 -8.51 21.30
CA GLU A 34 4.79 -9.04 21.96
C GLU A 34 5.12 -10.45 21.50
N VAL A 35 4.10 -11.25 21.16
CA VAL A 35 4.27 -12.64 20.72
C VAL A 35 4.47 -12.69 19.21
N LYS A 36 5.61 -13.24 18.80
CA LYS A 36 5.93 -13.40 17.38
C LYS A 36 5.01 -14.38 16.67
N LYS A 37 4.50 -14.00 15.50
CA LYS A 37 3.70 -14.85 14.63
C LYS A 37 4.59 -15.83 13.83
N VAL A 38 5.05 -16.89 14.49
CA VAL A 38 6.10 -17.79 13.96
C VAL A 38 5.67 -18.50 12.67
N PHE A 39 4.42 -18.96 12.58
CA PHE A 39 3.92 -19.67 11.40
C PHE A 39 3.76 -18.75 10.18
N GLU A 40 3.46 -17.47 10.41
CA GLU A 40 3.22 -16.47 9.38
C GLU A 40 4.45 -15.61 9.06
N ARG A 41 5.61 -15.91 9.68
CA ARG A 41 6.83 -15.06 9.62
C ARG A 41 7.32 -14.72 8.21
N ARG A 42 6.90 -15.46 7.19
CA ARG A 42 7.23 -15.19 5.78
C ARG A 42 6.29 -14.18 5.12
N TYR A 43 5.12 -13.95 5.71
CA TYR A 43 4.02 -13.17 5.13
C TYR A 43 3.57 -12.01 6.00
N ILE A 44 4.33 -11.69 7.05
CA ILE A 44 4.05 -10.59 7.97
C ILE A 44 5.34 -9.87 8.34
N TYR A 45 5.27 -8.54 8.48
CA TYR A 45 6.36 -7.75 9.03
C TYR A 45 6.26 -7.72 10.54
N ASP A 46 7.20 -8.34 11.23
CA ASP A 46 7.33 -8.28 12.69
C ASP A 46 7.92 -6.91 13.06
N PHE A 47 7.07 -5.98 13.45
CA PHE A 47 7.45 -4.61 13.81
C PHE A 47 7.74 -4.52 15.32
N GLY A 48 7.00 -5.27 16.15
CA GLY A 48 7.23 -5.42 17.59
C GLY A 48 6.87 -4.19 18.44
N GLU A 49 6.42 -3.10 17.81
CA GLU A 49 5.99 -1.88 18.48
C GLU A 49 4.53 -1.61 18.14
N LYS A 50 3.81 -0.90 19.03
CA LYS A 50 2.41 -0.53 18.82
C LYS A 50 2.31 0.92 18.38
N PRO A 51 2.12 1.22 17.09
CA PRO A 51 1.95 2.57 16.60
C PRO A 51 0.55 3.13 16.95
N ASP A 52 0.42 4.44 16.96
CA ASP A 52 -0.83 5.16 17.13
C ASP A 52 -1.66 5.04 15.84
N MET A 53 -2.74 4.25 15.89
CA MET A 53 -3.61 3.96 14.75
C MET A 53 -4.35 5.20 14.25
N GLU A 54 -4.78 6.10 15.15
CA GLU A 54 -5.49 7.32 14.77
C GLU A 54 -4.58 8.23 13.91
N LEU A 55 -3.33 8.41 14.34
CA LEU A 55 -2.35 9.17 13.56
C LEU A 55 -2.06 8.53 12.20
N MET A 56 -1.97 7.19 12.15
CA MET A 56 -1.78 6.48 10.88
C MET A 56 -2.98 6.67 9.94
N CYS A 57 -4.21 6.58 10.43
CA CYS A 57 -5.42 6.80 9.63
C CYS A 57 -5.46 8.24 9.07
N ARG A 58 -5.17 9.24 9.88
CA ARG A 58 -5.10 10.64 9.42
C ARG A 58 -4.01 10.86 8.36
N ALA A 59 -2.87 10.19 8.50
CA ALA A 59 -1.82 10.23 7.47
C ALA A 59 -2.26 9.53 6.17
N ALA A 60 -3.02 8.42 6.27
CA ALA A 60 -3.56 7.70 5.12
C ALA A 60 -4.58 8.55 4.34
N GLU A 61 -5.41 9.34 5.04
CA GLU A 61 -6.34 10.28 4.40
C GLU A 61 -5.61 11.32 3.54
N ILE A 62 -4.50 11.88 4.04
CA ILE A 62 -3.66 12.84 3.29
C ILE A 62 -3.10 12.21 2.00
N LEU A 63 -2.76 10.92 2.03
CA LEU A 63 -2.17 10.19 0.92
C LEU A 63 -3.21 9.65 -0.07
N THR A 64 -4.48 9.68 0.28
CA THR A 64 -5.58 9.25 -0.60
C THR A 64 -5.88 10.33 -1.64
N GLY A 65 -6.22 9.92 -2.86
CA GLY A 65 -6.49 10.83 -3.97
C GLY A 65 -5.48 10.72 -5.10
N THR A 66 -5.49 11.71 -5.99
CA THR A 66 -4.59 11.79 -7.15
C THR A 66 -3.44 12.75 -6.85
N HIS A 67 -2.23 12.20 -6.75
CA HIS A 67 -1.03 12.96 -6.40
C HIS A 67 0.18 12.52 -7.22
N ASP A 68 1.23 13.35 -7.23
CA ASP A 68 2.55 12.94 -7.70
C ASP A 68 3.29 12.21 -6.58
N PHE A 69 3.33 10.88 -6.68
CA PHE A 69 4.00 10.01 -5.69
C PHE A 69 5.50 9.83 -5.94
N LYS A 70 6.19 10.82 -6.52
CA LYS A 70 7.63 10.73 -6.78
C LYS A 70 8.45 10.45 -5.52
N SER A 71 8.11 11.04 -4.37
CA SER A 71 8.76 10.77 -3.09
C SER A 71 8.59 9.31 -2.61
N PHE A 72 7.55 8.64 -3.08
CA PHE A 72 7.26 7.25 -2.76
C PHE A 72 7.71 6.26 -3.84
N CYS A 73 8.60 6.66 -4.75
CA CYS A 73 9.12 5.84 -5.84
C CYS A 73 10.59 5.50 -5.61
N ALA A 74 10.93 4.21 -5.48
CA ALA A 74 12.33 3.79 -5.36
C ALA A 74 13.12 3.90 -6.67
N ASN A 75 12.45 3.99 -7.83
CA ASN A 75 13.13 4.21 -9.10
C ASN A 75 13.41 5.71 -9.31
N ARG A 76 14.59 6.17 -8.92
CA ARG A 76 15.01 7.58 -9.07
C ARG A 76 15.06 8.05 -10.53
N ARG A 77 15.33 7.13 -11.48
CA ARG A 77 15.48 7.41 -12.92
C ARG A 77 14.19 7.16 -13.71
N MET A 78 13.04 7.13 -13.05
CA MET A 78 11.76 6.88 -13.70
C MET A 78 11.44 8.00 -14.70
N LYS A 79 11.34 7.62 -15.99
CA LYS A 79 10.99 8.56 -17.09
C LYS A 79 9.48 8.71 -17.30
N LYS A 80 8.67 7.75 -16.81
CA LYS A 80 7.21 7.79 -16.91
C LYS A 80 6.61 8.60 -15.77
N SER A 81 5.37 9.07 -15.96
CA SER A 81 4.62 9.80 -14.93
C SER A 81 4.61 9.06 -13.59
N THR A 82 4.84 9.80 -12.51
CA THR A 82 4.74 9.34 -11.13
C THR A 82 3.39 9.67 -10.48
N VAL A 83 2.50 10.31 -11.23
CA VAL A 83 1.11 10.57 -10.80
C VAL A 83 0.34 9.26 -10.72
N ARG A 84 -0.31 9.02 -9.58
CA ARG A 84 -1.19 7.86 -9.33
C ARG A 84 -2.42 8.33 -8.57
N THR A 85 -3.48 7.52 -8.68
CA THR A 85 -4.68 7.70 -7.86
C THR A 85 -4.76 6.55 -6.87
N ILE A 86 -4.69 6.87 -5.59
CA ILE A 86 -5.04 5.94 -4.52
C ILE A 86 -6.51 6.17 -4.20
N TYR A 87 -7.33 5.13 -4.37
CA TYR A 87 -8.76 5.20 -4.09
C TYR A 87 -9.05 5.08 -2.60
N SER A 88 -8.34 4.19 -1.89
CA SER A 88 -8.41 4.07 -0.44
C SER A 88 -7.11 3.52 0.15
N ILE A 89 -6.88 3.84 1.43
CA ILE A 89 -5.90 3.20 2.31
C ILE A 89 -6.66 2.87 3.60
N ASP A 90 -7.02 1.61 3.75
CA ASP A 90 -7.84 1.13 4.87
C ASP A 90 -6.96 0.43 5.89
N LEU A 91 -7.01 0.88 7.15
CA LEU A 91 -6.25 0.31 8.25
C LEU A 91 -7.20 -0.41 9.22
N LYS A 92 -6.85 -1.66 9.55
CA LYS A 92 -7.58 -2.46 10.54
C LYS A 92 -6.59 -3.04 11.54
N GLU A 93 -6.91 -2.92 12.83
CA GLU A 93 -6.14 -3.57 13.92
C GLU A 93 -6.96 -4.71 14.49
N LYS A 94 -6.35 -5.88 14.60
CA LYS A 94 -6.94 -7.06 15.25
C LYS A 94 -5.85 -7.96 15.84
N GLU A 95 -5.99 -8.32 17.11
CA GLU A 95 -5.16 -9.36 17.77
C GLU A 95 -3.64 -9.15 17.60
N GLY A 96 -3.17 -7.91 17.79
CA GLY A 96 -1.75 -7.57 17.66
C GLY A 96 -1.23 -7.58 16.23
N GLU A 97 -2.12 -7.40 15.28
CA GLU A 97 -1.79 -7.24 13.87
C GLU A 97 -2.48 -6.00 13.29
N ILE A 98 -1.74 -5.23 12.50
CA ILE A 98 -2.28 -4.18 11.65
C ILE A 98 -2.28 -4.69 10.22
N VAL A 99 -3.43 -4.61 9.58
CA VAL A 99 -3.63 -4.91 8.16
C VAL A 99 -3.93 -3.60 7.44
N ILE A 100 -3.11 -3.24 6.45
CA ILE A 100 -3.30 -2.05 5.63
C ILE A 100 -3.65 -2.49 4.21
N THR A 101 -4.82 -2.12 3.73
CA THR A 101 -5.28 -2.39 2.36
C THR A 101 -5.14 -1.13 1.51
N TYR A 102 -4.42 -1.22 0.43
CA TYR A 102 -4.20 -0.14 -0.53
C TYR A 102 -4.92 -0.44 -1.83
N THR A 103 -5.86 0.40 -2.23
CA THR A 103 -6.59 0.30 -3.51
C THR A 103 -6.24 1.50 -4.39
N GLY A 104 -5.85 1.26 -5.65
CA GLY A 104 -5.48 2.35 -6.55
C GLY A 104 -5.41 1.93 -8.02
N ASN A 105 -5.26 2.91 -8.92
CA ASN A 105 -5.14 2.66 -10.37
C ASN A 105 -3.80 2.03 -10.77
N GLY A 106 -2.82 2.05 -9.86
CA GLY A 106 -1.49 1.50 -10.05
C GLY A 106 -0.52 2.05 -9.03
N PHE A 107 0.59 1.37 -8.84
CA PHE A 107 1.59 1.74 -7.84
C PHE A 107 2.98 1.76 -8.46
N LEU A 108 3.83 2.68 -7.98
CA LEU A 108 5.21 2.82 -8.40
C LEU A 108 6.09 1.75 -7.74
N HIS A 109 7.32 1.64 -8.20
CA HIS A 109 8.29 0.70 -7.63
C HIS A 109 8.50 0.97 -6.13
N HIS A 110 8.26 -0.02 -5.30
CA HIS A 110 8.27 -0.01 -3.83
C HIS A 110 7.27 0.96 -3.17
N MET A 111 6.36 1.57 -3.91
CA MET A 111 5.46 2.61 -3.40
C MET A 111 4.72 2.18 -2.13
N ILE A 112 4.04 1.03 -2.14
CA ILE A 112 3.30 0.53 -0.98
C ILE A 112 4.20 0.41 0.26
N ARG A 113 5.39 -0.14 0.09
CA ARG A 113 6.34 -0.34 1.20
C ARG A 113 6.85 0.97 1.77
N ILE A 114 7.03 2.00 0.94
CA ILE A 114 7.46 3.34 1.37
C ILE A 114 6.30 4.07 2.06
N LEU A 115 5.07 3.95 1.52
CA LEU A 115 3.86 4.45 2.17
C LEU A 115 3.70 3.83 3.56
N THR A 116 3.82 2.50 3.67
CA THR A 116 3.73 1.78 4.94
C THR A 116 4.80 2.27 5.95
N GLY A 117 6.05 2.41 5.51
CA GLY A 117 7.11 2.93 6.38
C GLY A 117 6.84 4.35 6.86
N THR A 118 6.31 5.21 5.97
CA THR A 118 5.92 6.59 6.32
C THR A 118 4.76 6.61 7.34
N LEU A 119 3.73 5.77 7.14
CA LEU A 119 2.61 5.64 8.08
C LEU A 119 3.09 5.16 9.47
N LEU A 120 4.01 4.19 9.50
CA LEU A 120 4.61 3.71 10.75
C LEU A 120 5.40 4.81 11.47
N GLU A 121 6.19 5.61 10.73
CA GLU A 121 6.90 6.75 11.34
C GLU A 121 5.93 7.77 11.95
N VAL A 122 4.77 8.01 11.31
CA VAL A 122 3.72 8.88 11.87
C VAL A 122 3.11 8.25 13.13
N GLY A 123 2.72 6.98 13.07
CA GLY A 123 2.16 6.25 14.21
C GLY A 123 3.11 6.18 15.40
N MET A 124 4.42 6.14 15.15
CA MET A 124 5.47 6.20 16.17
C MET A 124 5.83 7.63 16.62
N LYS A 125 5.10 8.64 16.13
CA LYS A 125 5.35 10.07 16.41
C LYS A 125 6.77 10.56 16.01
N LYS A 126 7.42 9.82 15.10
CA LYS A 126 8.72 10.17 14.51
C LYS A 126 8.58 11.13 13.32
N ARG A 127 7.35 11.32 12.83
CA ARG A 127 7.00 12.18 11.71
C ARG A 127 5.67 12.89 11.97
N SER A 128 5.57 14.17 11.62
CA SER A 128 4.33 14.94 11.71
C SER A 128 3.40 14.69 10.50
N LEU A 129 2.11 14.93 10.68
CA LEU A 129 1.12 14.89 9.57
C LEU A 129 1.42 15.93 8.49
N SER A 130 1.86 17.15 8.87
CA SER A 130 2.25 18.19 7.90
C SER A 130 3.38 17.72 6.99
N SER A 131 4.37 17.02 7.56
CA SER A 131 5.47 16.44 6.78
C SER A 131 4.99 15.42 5.74
N VAL A 132 3.87 14.69 6.01
CA VAL A 132 3.30 13.74 5.01
C VAL A 132 2.75 14.50 3.81
N ALA A 133 2.03 15.61 4.03
CA ALA A 133 1.54 16.48 2.95
C ALA A 133 2.70 17.07 2.12
N GLU A 134 3.75 17.54 2.80
CA GLU A 134 4.95 18.07 2.13
C GLU A 134 5.63 17.06 1.21
N LEU A 135 5.57 15.75 1.51
CA LEU A 135 6.14 14.69 0.67
C LEU A 135 5.49 14.60 -0.72
N LEU A 136 4.23 15.00 -0.86
CA LEU A 136 3.53 15.04 -2.14
C LEU A 136 4.01 16.19 -3.03
N GLU A 137 4.55 17.26 -2.42
CA GLU A 137 5.04 18.46 -3.12
C GLU A 137 6.55 18.38 -3.43
N VAL A 138 7.34 17.90 -2.46
CA VAL A 138 8.81 17.97 -2.53
C VAL A 138 9.45 17.02 -3.55
N ARG A 139 8.77 15.94 -3.92
CA ARG A 139 9.17 14.95 -4.93
C ARG A 139 10.54 14.31 -4.68
N ASP A 140 10.91 14.16 -3.43
CA ASP A 140 12.21 13.64 -3.00
C ASP A 140 12.05 12.35 -2.18
N ARG A 141 12.59 11.23 -2.73
CA ARG A 141 12.54 9.92 -2.07
C ARG A 141 13.28 9.91 -0.71
N GLU A 142 14.31 10.70 -0.56
CA GLU A 142 15.15 10.68 0.65
C GLU A 142 14.40 11.28 1.86
N LYS A 143 13.42 12.12 1.62
CA LYS A 143 12.59 12.72 2.65
C LYS A 143 11.43 11.82 3.11
N ALA A 144 11.02 10.84 2.28
CA ALA A 144 9.97 9.90 2.66
C ALA A 144 10.48 8.86 3.67
N GLY A 145 9.54 8.17 4.32
CA GLY A 145 9.85 7.14 5.30
C GLY A 145 10.65 5.95 4.74
N PHE A 146 11.08 5.07 5.63
CA PHE A 146 11.84 3.88 5.25
C PHE A 146 11.04 2.96 4.34
N THR A 147 11.73 2.09 3.61
CA THR A 147 11.07 1.05 2.80
C THR A 147 10.77 -0.16 3.68
N ALA A 148 9.51 -0.36 4.05
CA ALA A 148 9.10 -1.49 4.88
C ALA A 148 9.49 -2.83 4.25
N PRO A 149 9.78 -3.90 5.02
CA PRO A 149 10.21 -5.20 4.52
C PRO A 149 9.22 -5.81 3.50
N ALA A 150 9.73 -6.52 2.49
CA ALA A 150 8.89 -7.09 1.44
C ALA A 150 7.92 -8.18 1.96
N LYS A 151 8.31 -8.91 2.98
CA LYS A 151 7.57 -10.06 3.51
C LYS A 151 6.15 -9.77 4.01
N GLY A 152 5.86 -8.50 4.35
CA GLY A 152 4.50 -8.09 4.75
C GLY A 152 3.57 -7.78 3.57
N LEU A 153 4.09 -7.67 2.34
CA LEU A 153 3.36 -7.20 1.17
C LEU A 153 2.81 -8.34 0.32
N THR A 154 1.51 -8.30 0.04
CA THR A 154 0.82 -9.20 -0.89
C THR A 154 0.08 -8.40 -1.96
N LEU A 155 0.19 -8.81 -3.23
CA LEU A 155 -0.73 -8.37 -4.28
C LEU A 155 -2.00 -9.22 -4.15
N GLU A 156 -3.05 -8.63 -3.61
CA GLU A 156 -4.31 -9.33 -3.30
C GLU A 156 -5.16 -9.51 -4.56
N LYS A 157 -5.31 -8.44 -5.36
CA LYS A 157 -6.17 -8.48 -6.54
C LYS A 157 -5.69 -7.53 -7.64
N VAL A 158 -5.86 -7.96 -8.89
CA VAL A 158 -5.74 -7.13 -10.09
C VAL A 158 -7.13 -6.99 -10.70
N LEU A 159 -7.55 -5.75 -10.97
CA LEU A 159 -8.88 -5.44 -11.50
C LEU A 159 -8.77 -5.12 -12.99
N TYR A 160 -9.67 -5.67 -13.78
CA TYR A 160 -9.76 -5.44 -15.23
C TYR A 160 -11.04 -4.74 -15.66
N SER A 161 -11.98 -4.57 -14.72
CA SER A 161 -13.17 -3.72 -14.88
C SER A 161 -13.05 -2.50 -13.96
N PRO A 162 -13.65 -1.34 -14.30
CA PRO A 162 -13.71 -0.21 -13.40
C PRO A 162 -14.31 -0.64 -12.05
N LEU A 163 -13.77 -0.09 -10.95
CA LEU A 163 -14.36 -0.26 -9.62
C LEU A 163 -15.78 0.34 -9.68
N GLN A 164 -16.80 -0.50 -9.62
CA GLN A 164 -18.15 -0.05 -9.33
C GLN A 164 -18.13 0.45 -7.89
N LYS A 165 -18.56 1.71 -7.66
CA LYS A 165 -18.92 2.13 -6.32
C LYS A 165 -20.03 1.18 -5.89
N GLU A 166 -19.83 0.42 -4.83
CA GLU A 166 -20.93 -0.27 -4.16
C GLU A 166 -21.93 0.83 -3.80
N SER A 167 -23.04 0.85 -4.53
CA SER A 167 -24.20 1.65 -4.12
C SER A 167 -24.62 1.07 -2.78
N GLU A 168 -24.51 1.86 -1.72
CA GLU A 168 -25.16 1.60 -0.45
C GLU A 168 -26.64 1.29 -0.78
N THR A 169 -26.97 0.01 -0.73
CA THR A 169 -28.36 -0.42 -0.75
C THR A 169 -28.88 -0.21 0.68
N LEU A 170 -29.74 0.79 0.82
CA LEU A 170 -30.55 1.09 1.99
C LEU A 170 -31.33 -0.13 2.50
#